data_cdfc0bbe315aa8cb6e413b967d66dc96
#
_entry.id   cdfc0bbe315aa8cb6e413b967d66dc96
#
_cell.length_a   1.000
_cell.length_b   1.000
_cell.length_c   1.000
_cell.angle_alpha   90.00
_cell.angle_beta   90.00
_cell.angle_gamma   90.00
#
_symmetry.space_group_name_H-M   'P 1'
#
loop_
_entity.id
_entity.type
_entity.pdbx_description
1 polymer ?
#
loop_
_entity_poly.entity_id
_entity_poly.type
_entity_poly.pdbx_seq_one_letter_code
_entity_poly.pdbx_strand_id
1 'polypeptide(L)'
;MLLCILLFAISGCKTYDYDYYGTISGTVLDYTDNSPIENATILMMPGSQTVQSGPDGNFIYDGLEEGQYTLSVQRSGYQSERKTVEVISGETVTTSIYLKQIPE
;
A
#
# COMPACT_ATOMS: atom_id res chain seq x y z
N MET A 1 7.21 -4.39 44.73
CA MET A 1 6.77 -5.57 44.06
C MET A 1 5.68 -5.33 43.07
N LEU A 2 4.53 -5.07 43.56
CA LEU A 2 3.40 -4.80 42.71
C LEU A 2 3.69 -3.69 41.69
N LEU A 3 4.45 -2.74 42.15
CA LEU A 3 4.82 -1.61 41.32
C LEU A 3 5.54 -2.03 40.06
N CYS A 4 6.46 -2.99 40.23
CA CYS A 4 7.23 -3.44 39.08
C CYS A 4 6.35 -4.07 38.02
N ILE A 5 5.36 -4.79 38.48
CA ILE A 5 4.45 -5.46 37.56
C ILE A 5 3.65 -4.43 36.76
N LEU A 6 3.27 -3.38 37.42
CA LEU A 6 2.53 -2.31 36.76
C LEU A 6 3.37 -1.66 35.69
N LEU A 7 4.64 -1.50 35.93
CA LEU A 7 5.53 -0.92 34.96
C LEU A 7 5.59 -1.73 33.68
N PHE A 8 5.59 -3.03 33.82
CA PHE A 8 5.58 -3.89 32.65
C PHE A 8 4.36 -3.68 31.80
N ALA A 9 3.23 -3.57 32.45
CA ALA A 9 1.99 -3.36 31.72
C ALA A 9 2.05 -2.08 30.91
N ILE A 10 2.63 -1.05 31.49
CA ILE A 10 2.74 0.22 30.80
C ILE A 10 3.64 0.11 29.59
N SER A 11 4.73 -0.60 29.73
CA SER A 11 5.63 -0.78 28.61
C SER A 11 4.96 -1.51 27.46
N GLY A 12 4.17 -2.50 27.76
CA GLY A 12 3.46 -3.22 26.74
C GLY A 12 2.52 -2.35 25.96
N CYS A 13 1.88 -1.43 26.62
CA CYS A 13 0.94 -0.55 25.95
C CYS A 13 1.60 0.31 24.88
N LYS A 14 2.79 0.77 25.15
CA LYS A 14 3.48 1.62 24.19
C LYS A 14 3.75 0.89 22.89
N THR A 15 4.05 -0.37 22.98
CA THR A 15 4.38 -1.15 21.80
C THR A 15 3.20 -1.27 20.86
N TYR A 16 2.01 -1.29 21.39
CA TYR A 16 0.81 -1.42 20.56
C TYR A 16 0.63 -0.31 19.57
N ASP A 17 1.05 0.89 19.92
CA ASP A 17 0.81 2.02 19.04
C ASP A 17 1.49 1.85 17.68
N TYR A 18 2.64 1.22 17.67
CA TYR A 18 3.36 1.01 16.41
C TYR A 18 2.68 0.00 15.51
N ASP A 19 2.07 -1.00 16.12
CA ASP A 19 1.46 -2.08 15.36
C ASP A 19 0.05 -1.76 14.92
N TYR A 20 -0.41 -0.55 15.22
CA TYR A 20 -1.78 -0.20 14.92
C TYR A 20 -2.01 0.06 13.43
N TYR A 21 -0.98 0.47 12.72
CA TYR A 21 -1.11 0.84 11.31
C TYR A 21 -0.41 -0.17 10.41
N GLY A 22 -0.92 -0.28 9.19
CA GLY A 22 -0.33 -1.15 8.19
C GLY A 22 0.19 -0.36 7.00
N THR A 23 0.79 -1.10 6.07
CA THR A 23 1.45 -0.51 4.91
C THR A 23 1.08 -1.29 3.65
N ILE A 24 0.88 -0.57 2.54
CA ILE A 24 0.75 -1.18 1.22
C ILE A 24 2.01 -0.86 0.43
N SER A 25 2.70 -1.88 -0.04
CA SER A 25 3.88 -1.74 -0.90
C SER A 25 3.55 -2.35 -2.25
N GLY A 26 3.52 -1.53 -3.29
CA GLY A 26 3.07 -1.99 -4.59
C GLY A 26 4.05 -1.71 -5.70
N THR A 27 3.85 -2.39 -6.82
CA THR A 27 4.65 -2.21 -8.03
C THR A 27 3.71 -2.20 -9.22
N VAL A 28 3.92 -1.24 -10.13
CA VAL A 28 3.14 -1.16 -11.36
C VAL A 28 4.02 -1.66 -12.50
N LEU A 29 3.51 -2.65 -13.22
CA LEU A 29 4.29 -3.33 -14.24
C LEU A 29 3.52 -3.39 -15.56
N ASP A 30 4.25 -3.45 -16.65
CA ASP A 30 3.66 -3.64 -17.97
C ASP A 30 3.25 -5.10 -18.11
N TYR A 31 2.02 -5.32 -18.53
CA TYR A 31 1.47 -6.67 -18.62
C TYR A 31 2.23 -7.53 -19.65
N THR A 32 2.76 -6.90 -20.68
CA THR A 32 3.37 -7.62 -21.80
C THR A 32 4.76 -8.16 -21.45
N ASP A 33 5.60 -7.33 -20.82
CA ASP A 33 7.00 -7.71 -20.61
C ASP A 33 7.47 -7.55 -19.18
N ASN A 34 6.56 -7.24 -18.25
CA ASN A 34 6.87 -7.08 -16.82
C ASN A 34 7.85 -5.94 -16.54
N SER A 35 7.99 -4.99 -17.46
CA SER A 35 8.85 -3.85 -17.16
C SER A 35 8.14 -2.89 -16.20
N PRO A 36 8.89 -2.20 -15.35
CA PRO A 36 8.28 -1.26 -14.41
C PRO A 36 7.73 -0.05 -15.15
N ILE A 37 6.62 0.46 -14.62
CA ILE A 37 5.97 1.63 -15.19
C ILE A 37 6.14 2.79 -14.24
N GLU A 38 6.86 3.80 -14.68
CA GLU A 38 7.11 5.02 -13.92
C GLU A 38 5.97 6.01 -14.14
N ASN A 39 5.66 6.79 -13.11
CA ASN A 39 4.68 7.87 -13.18
C ASN A 39 3.26 7.39 -13.42
N ALA A 40 2.95 6.18 -13.04
CA ALA A 40 1.55 5.76 -12.96
C ALA A 40 0.92 6.44 -11.76
N THR A 41 -0.31 6.87 -11.91
CA THR A 41 -1.03 7.52 -10.82
C THR A 41 -1.89 6.49 -10.11
N ILE A 42 -1.69 6.35 -8.82
CA ILE A 42 -2.45 5.40 -8.00
C ILE A 42 -3.33 6.19 -7.05
N LEU A 43 -4.64 5.96 -7.12
CA LEU A 43 -5.59 6.55 -6.20
C LEU A 43 -6.12 5.47 -5.27
N MET A 44 -5.97 5.70 -3.98
CA MET A 44 -6.42 4.74 -2.96
C MET A 44 -7.74 5.22 -2.36
N MET A 45 -8.70 4.31 -2.28
CA MET A 45 -9.99 4.57 -1.65
C MET A 45 -10.27 3.49 -0.63
N PRO A 46 -10.79 3.81 0.55
CA PRO A 46 -11.14 5.15 1.01
C PRO A 46 -9.91 5.97 1.36
N GLY A 47 -10.11 7.25 1.61
CA GLY A 47 -9.03 8.14 1.97
C GLY A 47 -8.61 9.07 0.85
N SER A 48 -8.89 8.70 -0.40
CA SER A 48 -8.61 9.53 -1.57
C SER A 48 -7.17 10.01 -1.63
N GLN A 49 -6.22 9.13 -1.30
CA GLN A 49 -4.80 9.47 -1.36
C GLN A 49 -4.23 9.06 -2.70
N THR A 50 -3.46 9.96 -3.30
CA THR A 50 -2.86 9.73 -4.60
C THR A 50 -1.35 9.72 -4.48
N VAL A 51 -0.72 8.72 -5.09
CA VAL A 51 0.74 8.67 -5.21
C VAL A 51 1.09 8.31 -6.65
N GLN A 52 2.34 8.49 -7.01
CA GLN A 52 2.82 8.11 -8.34
C GLN A 52 3.94 7.09 -8.18
N SER A 53 3.99 6.14 -9.11
CA SER A 53 5.04 5.14 -9.10
C SER A 53 6.37 5.77 -9.48
N GLY A 54 7.45 5.28 -8.88
CA GLY A 54 8.79 5.73 -9.15
C GLY A 54 9.41 5.03 -10.34
N PRO A 55 10.71 5.26 -10.56
CA PRO A 55 11.40 4.65 -11.70
C PRO A 55 11.36 3.13 -11.73
N ASP A 56 11.25 2.52 -10.55
CA ASP A 56 11.14 1.06 -10.44
C ASP A 56 9.71 0.57 -10.51
N GLY A 57 8.76 1.47 -10.74
CA GLY A 57 7.35 1.14 -10.72
C GLY A 57 6.77 1.03 -9.31
N ASN A 58 7.56 1.30 -8.29
CA ASN A 58 7.17 1.09 -6.90
C ASN A 58 6.38 2.26 -6.34
N PHE A 59 5.45 1.95 -5.45
CA PHE A 59 4.74 2.96 -4.70
C PHE A 59 4.47 2.43 -3.30
N ILE A 60 4.21 3.33 -2.37
CA ILE A 60 3.99 2.93 -1.00
C ILE A 60 2.95 3.82 -0.34
N TYR A 61 2.10 3.19 0.46
CA TYR A 61 1.18 3.89 1.37
C TYR A 61 1.45 3.35 2.75
N ASP A 62 1.78 4.19 3.71
CA ASP A 62 1.97 3.72 5.07
C ASP A 62 1.03 4.45 6.01
N GLY A 63 1.05 4.05 7.27
CA GLY A 63 0.18 4.65 8.27
C GLY A 63 -1.30 4.39 8.02
N LEU A 64 -1.66 3.24 7.47
CA LEU A 64 -3.03 2.95 7.10
C LEU A 64 -3.74 2.17 8.20
N GLU A 65 -5.00 2.53 8.41
CA GLU A 65 -5.83 1.75 9.30
C GLU A 65 -6.19 0.43 8.66
N GLU A 66 -6.41 -0.57 9.49
CA GLU A 66 -6.81 -1.88 9.02
C GLU A 66 -8.11 -1.79 8.22
N GLY A 67 -8.18 -2.52 7.11
CA GLY A 67 -9.37 -2.54 6.29
C GLY A 67 -9.07 -2.83 4.85
N GLN A 68 -10.10 -2.77 4.02
CA GLN A 68 -9.98 -3.00 2.59
C GLN A 68 -9.79 -1.68 1.86
N TYR A 69 -8.88 -1.68 0.92
CA TYR A 69 -8.59 -0.51 0.10
C TYR A 69 -8.60 -0.91 -1.36
N THR A 70 -9.13 -0.03 -2.21
CA THR A 70 -9.11 -0.23 -3.65
C THR A 70 -8.13 0.75 -4.25
N LEU A 71 -7.21 0.21 -5.03
CA LEU A 71 -6.20 1.01 -5.73
C LEU A 71 -6.59 1.11 -7.18
N SER A 72 -6.77 2.34 -7.66
CA SER A 72 -7.08 2.60 -9.07
C SER A 72 -5.82 3.16 -9.71
N VAL A 73 -5.34 2.52 -10.77
CA VAL A 73 -4.07 2.87 -11.38
C VAL A 73 -4.31 3.34 -12.80
N GLN A 74 -3.71 4.47 -13.14
CA GLN A 74 -3.84 5.07 -14.46
C GLN A 74 -2.48 5.51 -14.97
N ARG A 75 -2.26 5.34 -16.25
CA ARG A 75 -1.06 5.80 -16.91
C ARG A 75 -1.38 6.05 -18.38
N SER A 76 -0.91 7.18 -18.90
CA SER A 76 -1.11 7.51 -20.31
C SER A 76 -0.64 6.37 -21.20
N GLY A 77 -1.48 5.96 -22.16
CA GLY A 77 -1.15 4.87 -23.06
C GLY A 77 -1.51 3.49 -22.54
N TYR A 78 -2.07 3.43 -21.34
CA TYR A 78 -2.45 2.16 -20.73
C TYR A 78 -3.92 2.19 -20.30
N GLN A 79 -4.52 1.00 -20.25
CA GLN A 79 -5.86 0.86 -19.71
C GLN A 79 -5.79 0.96 -18.20
N SER A 80 -6.79 1.62 -17.61
CA SER A 80 -6.87 1.73 -16.16
C SER A 80 -7.10 0.38 -15.53
N GLU A 81 -6.55 0.20 -14.34
CA GLU A 81 -6.71 -1.07 -13.62
C GLU A 81 -7.03 -0.79 -12.17
N ARG A 82 -7.70 -1.73 -11.53
CA ARG A 82 -8.06 -1.67 -10.12
C ARG A 82 -7.61 -2.91 -9.40
N LYS A 83 -7.24 -2.72 -8.15
CA LYS A 83 -6.85 -3.83 -7.30
C LYS A 83 -7.33 -3.56 -5.89
N THR A 84 -7.97 -4.55 -5.28
CA THR A 84 -8.40 -4.45 -3.89
C THR A 84 -7.41 -5.21 -3.03
N VAL A 85 -6.97 -4.57 -1.96
CA VAL A 85 -6.04 -5.18 -1.01
C VAL A 85 -6.60 -5.01 0.38
N GLU A 86 -6.19 -5.89 1.28
CA GLU A 86 -6.59 -5.83 2.67
C GLU A 86 -5.38 -5.50 3.51
N VAL A 87 -5.52 -4.45 4.34
CA VAL A 87 -4.45 -4.00 5.23
C VAL A 87 -4.70 -4.57 6.61
N ILE A 88 -3.68 -5.15 7.20
CA ILE A 88 -3.73 -5.72 8.52
C ILE A 88 -2.77 -4.94 9.41
N SER A 89 -3.23 -4.61 10.62
CA SER A 89 -2.42 -3.83 11.56
C SER A 89 -1.06 -4.49 11.79
N GLY A 90 -0.03 -3.69 11.68
CA GLY A 90 1.33 -4.15 11.93
C GLY A 90 1.97 -4.88 10.78
N GLU A 91 1.31 -4.96 9.62
CA GLU A 91 1.83 -5.74 8.49
C GLU A 91 1.98 -4.89 7.25
N THR A 92 2.84 -5.37 6.35
CA THR A 92 3.00 -4.79 5.03
C THR A 92 2.40 -5.75 4.02
N VAL A 93 1.41 -5.28 3.26
CA VAL A 93 0.85 -6.07 2.18
C VAL A 93 1.54 -5.66 0.89
N THR A 94 1.98 -6.64 0.13
CA THR A 94 2.69 -6.43 -1.12
C THR A 94 1.76 -6.78 -2.27
N THR A 95 1.75 -5.94 -3.31
CA THR A 95 0.88 -6.20 -4.45
C THR A 95 1.56 -5.74 -5.73
N SER A 96 1.21 -6.40 -6.83
CA SER A 96 1.68 -6.03 -8.17
C SER A 96 0.48 -5.75 -9.03
N ILE A 97 0.53 -4.66 -9.77
CA ILE A 97 -0.56 -4.25 -10.65
C ILE A 97 -0.02 -4.18 -12.08
N TYR A 98 -0.66 -4.93 -12.97
CA TYR A 98 -0.23 -5.03 -14.36
C TYR A 98 -1.13 -4.19 -15.22
N LEU A 99 -0.54 -3.29 -16.00
CA LEU A 99 -1.30 -2.44 -16.92
C LEU A 99 -1.11 -2.93 -18.33
N LYS A 100 -2.20 -2.91 -19.10
CA LYS A 100 -2.19 -3.30 -20.50
C LYS A 100 -2.15 -2.07 -21.36
N GLN A 101 -1.31 -2.09 -22.38
CA GLN A 101 -1.24 -0.98 -23.31
C GLN A 101 -2.54 -0.88 -24.11
N ILE A 102 -2.92 0.35 -24.43
CA ILE A 102 -4.08 0.59 -25.25
C ILE A 102 -3.69 0.32 -26.70
N PRO A 103 -4.39 -0.57 -27.42
CA PRO A 103 -4.04 -0.85 -28.82
C PRO A 103 -4.34 0.36 -29.68
N GLU A 104 -3.59 0.50 -30.76
CA GLU A 104 -3.79 1.60 -31.71
C GLU A 104 -4.68 1.25 -32.86
#